data_89514ffd03cd513b48b9148dca540d6e
#
_entry.id   89514ffd03cd513b48b9148dca540d6e
#
_cell.length_a   1.000
_cell.length_b   1.000
_cell.length_c   1.000
_cell.angle_alpha   90.00
_cell.angle_beta   90.00
_cell.angle_gamma   90.00
#
_symmetry.space_group_name_H-M   'P 1'
#
loop_
_entity.id
_entity.type
_entity.pdbx_description
1 polymer ?
#
loop_
_entity_poly.entity_id
_entity_poly.type
_entity_poly.pdbx_seq_one_letter_code
_entity_poly.pdbx_strand_id
1 'polypeptide(L)'
;MGCSHNCDSCSSHCGGEKSLKVAANPAASVKKVIGVVSGKGGVGKSLLTSMMAVGMTRKGYSCGVLDADITGPSIPKTFGVHGQLEGCEEGILPARSEGGVQMISINLVLPHEDDPVIYRGPIIAETVKQFWSDVVWDDVDFLFVDMPPGTGDVPLTVFQSLPVDGIIVVTSPQDLVSMIVGKAVKMAKMMNIPVLGIVENYSYLACPDCGKHISVFGESHIDEVAAHYELPVLAKLPIDPKLAAAVDAGRIEDAKLPDELSGALKTVEGLL
;
A
#
# COMPACT_ATOMS: atom_id res chain seq x y z
N MET A 1 40.64 -9.92 15.00
CA MET A 1 41.04 -11.23 14.46
C MET A 1 40.37 -11.33 13.08
N GLY A 2 41.13 -11.31 12.00
CA GLY A 2 40.61 -11.35 10.64
C GLY A 2 40.19 -12.75 10.24
N CYS A 3 39.07 -12.87 9.54
CA CYS A 3 38.60 -14.10 8.97
C CYS A 3 39.52 -14.52 7.81
N SER A 4 40.00 -15.78 7.80
CA SER A 4 40.95 -16.29 6.82
C SER A 4 40.30 -16.79 5.51
N HIS A 5 39.04 -16.51 5.28
CA HIS A 5 38.25 -16.90 4.08
C HIS A 5 38.35 -18.36 3.64
N ASN A 6 38.73 -19.30 4.50
CA ASN A 6 38.71 -20.71 4.20
C ASN A 6 37.49 -21.37 4.88
N CYS A 7 36.41 -21.51 4.15
CA CYS A 7 35.09 -21.93 4.68
C CYS A 7 34.99 -23.44 4.95
N ASP A 8 35.93 -24.27 4.47
CA ASP A 8 35.84 -25.73 4.60
C ASP A 8 36.27 -26.26 5.99
N SER A 9 36.86 -25.41 6.84
CA SER A 9 37.32 -25.79 8.19
C SER A 9 36.77 -24.89 9.32
N CYS A 10 35.80 -24.02 9.02
CA CYS A 10 35.23 -23.09 9.97
C CYS A 10 34.08 -23.70 10.75
N SER A 11 34.21 -23.90 12.06
CA SER A 11 33.16 -24.39 12.96
C SER A 11 32.11 -23.33 13.33
N SER A 12 32.26 -22.09 12.86
CA SER A 12 31.23 -21.05 12.96
C SER A 12 30.39 -21.07 11.70
N HIS A 13 29.14 -21.49 11.78
CA HIS A 13 28.15 -21.42 10.71
C HIS A 13 27.94 -19.95 10.31
N CYS A 14 28.75 -19.43 9.39
CA CYS A 14 28.56 -18.17 8.69
C CYS A 14 27.73 -18.37 7.42
N GLY A 15 26.55 -18.94 7.52
CA GLY A 15 25.86 -19.34 6.32
C GLY A 15 24.37 -19.52 6.52
N GLY A 16 23.69 -18.47 6.89
CA GLY A 16 22.27 -18.30 6.71
C GLY A 16 22.04 -16.82 6.65
N GLU A 17 21.69 -16.27 5.50
CA GLU A 17 21.04 -14.96 5.47
C GLU A 17 19.86 -15.06 6.45
N LYS A 18 20.01 -14.46 7.64
CA LYS A 18 18.90 -14.38 8.57
C LYS A 18 17.81 -13.61 7.84
N SER A 19 16.74 -14.30 7.49
CA SER A 19 15.55 -13.64 6.96
C SER A 19 15.18 -12.49 7.89
N LEU A 20 15.12 -11.28 7.37
CA LEU A 20 14.67 -10.10 8.11
C LEU A 20 13.13 -10.07 8.24
N LYS A 21 12.45 -11.06 7.66
CA LYS A 21 10.99 -11.20 7.74
C LYS A 21 10.55 -11.39 9.17
N VAL A 22 9.60 -10.57 9.59
CA VAL A 22 8.94 -10.66 10.89
C VAL A 22 7.77 -11.64 10.75
N ALA A 23 7.63 -12.53 11.73
CA ALA A 23 6.47 -13.43 11.77
C ALA A 23 5.19 -12.61 11.99
N ALA A 24 4.11 -13.03 11.35
CA ALA A 24 2.78 -12.49 11.67
C ALA A 24 2.36 -12.89 13.09
N ASN A 25 1.35 -12.22 13.61
CA ASN A 25 0.70 -12.66 14.84
C ASN A 25 0.25 -14.13 14.68
N PRO A 26 0.51 -15.03 15.65
CA PRO A 26 0.14 -16.43 15.53
C PRO A 26 -1.37 -16.68 15.36
N ALA A 27 -2.20 -15.76 15.83
CA ALA A 27 -3.66 -15.81 15.67
C ALA A 27 -4.15 -15.14 14.37
N ALA A 28 -3.25 -14.50 13.60
CA ALA A 28 -3.61 -13.85 12.34
C ALA A 28 -3.59 -14.82 11.16
N SER A 29 -4.49 -14.57 10.20
CA SER A 29 -4.56 -15.29 8.92
C SER A 29 -4.60 -14.29 7.77
N VAL A 30 -3.52 -14.22 6.97
CA VAL A 30 -3.41 -13.33 5.80
C VAL A 30 -2.88 -14.14 4.62
N LYS A 31 -3.62 -14.18 3.51
CA LYS A 31 -3.23 -14.98 2.33
C LYS A 31 -2.27 -14.22 1.41
N LYS A 32 -2.55 -12.94 1.13
CA LYS A 32 -1.76 -12.11 0.20
C LYS A 32 -1.52 -10.72 0.77
N VAL A 33 -0.28 -10.24 0.64
CA VAL A 33 0.13 -8.91 1.07
C VAL A 33 0.56 -8.09 -0.16
N ILE A 34 -0.12 -6.98 -0.43
CA ILE A 34 0.10 -6.14 -1.60
C ILE A 34 0.53 -4.73 -1.16
N GLY A 35 1.75 -4.34 -1.51
CA GLY A 35 2.23 -2.99 -1.26
C GLY A 35 1.72 -2.00 -2.30
N VAL A 36 1.22 -0.86 -1.87
CA VAL A 36 0.87 0.28 -2.75
C VAL A 36 1.92 1.36 -2.55
N VAL A 37 2.68 1.64 -3.58
CA VAL A 37 3.86 2.54 -3.50
C VAL A 37 3.73 3.73 -4.44
N SER A 38 4.33 4.84 -4.06
CA SER A 38 4.45 6.00 -4.94
C SER A 38 5.81 6.68 -4.76
N GLY A 39 6.35 7.28 -5.82
CA GLY A 39 7.62 7.96 -5.73
C GLY A 39 7.54 9.38 -5.18
N LYS A 40 6.34 9.96 -5.07
CA LYS A 40 6.08 11.27 -4.46
C LYS A 40 4.74 11.30 -3.74
N GLY A 41 4.56 12.25 -2.83
CA GLY A 41 3.28 12.52 -2.18
C GLY A 41 2.25 13.14 -3.12
N GLY A 42 0.96 13.02 -2.78
CA GLY A 42 -0.14 13.70 -3.49
C GLY A 42 -0.59 13.05 -4.80
N VAL A 43 -0.12 11.84 -5.14
CA VAL A 43 -0.58 11.12 -6.36
C VAL A 43 -1.83 10.26 -6.12
N GLY A 44 -2.39 10.28 -4.91
CA GLY A 44 -3.58 9.50 -4.57
C GLY A 44 -3.30 8.04 -4.24
N LYS A 45 -2.12 7.74 -3.68
CA LYS A 45 -1.71 6.41 -3.23
C LYS A 45 -2.73 5.80 -2.26
N SER A 46 -3.02 6.49 -1.15
CA SER A 46 -3.97 6.03 -0.11
C SER A 46 -5.41 5.92 -0.65
N LEU A 47 -5.79 6.79 -1.59
CA LEU A 47 -7.06 6.67 -2.31
C LEU A 47 -7.10 5.37 -3.11
N LEU A 48 -6.04 5.05 -3.88
CA LEU A 48 -5.98 3.78 -4.61
C LEU A 48 -5.99 2.60 -3.66
N THR A 49 -5.22 2.62 -2.58
CA THR A 49 -5.21 1.57 -1.55
C THR A 49 -6.62 1.29 -1.03
N SER A 50 -7.35 2.34 -0.67
CA SER A 50 -8.74 2.24 -0.20
C SER A 50 -9.70 1.73 -1.28
N MET A 51 -9.57 2.21 -2.53
CA MET A 51 -10.38 1.72 -3.65
C MET A 51 -10.12 0.24 -3.95
N MET A 52 -8.88 -0.23 -3.84
CA MET A 52 -8.54 -1.64 -4.00
C MET A 52 -9.20 -2.49 -2.92
N ALA A 53 -9.11 -2.10 -1.65
CA ALA A 53 -9.77 -2.80 -0.55
C ALA A 53 -11.29 -2.86 -0.73
N VAL A 54 -11.94 -1.71 -1.00
CA VAL A 54 -13.39 -1.65 -1.27
C VAL A 54 -13.78 -2.49 -2.49
N GLY A 55 -13.00 -2.39 -3.58
CA GLY A 55 -13.28 -3.13 -4.81
C GLY A 55 -13.20 -4.63 -4.64
N MET A 56 -12.22 -5.14 -3.88
CA MET A 56 -12.07 -6.56 -3.58
C MET A 56 -13.13 -7.03 -2.58
N THR A 57 -13.48 -6.22 -1.57
CA THR A 57 -14.57 -6.54 -0.63
C THR A 57 -15.91 -6.67 -1.36
N ARG A 58 -16.21 -5.79 -2.31
CA ARG A 58 -17.42 -5.90 -3.17
C ARG A 58 -17.45 -7.14 -4.05
N LYS A 59 -16.29 -7.75 -4.32
CA LYS A 59 -16.18 -9.04 -5.01
C LYS A 59 -16.34 -10.25 -4.08
N GLY A 60 -16.47 -10.01 -2.77
CA GLY A 60 -16.68 -11.06 -1.75
C GLY A 60 -15.41 -11.53 -1.05
N TYR A 61 -14.28 -10.83 -1.23
CA TYR A 61 -13.02 -11.13 -0.53
C TYR A 61 -12.94 -10.40 0.81
N SER A 62 -12.32 -11.02 1.81
CA SER A 62 -11.98 -10.37 3.07
C SER A 62 -10.71 -9.53 2.87
N CYS A 63 -10.80 -8.23 3.18
CA CYS A 63 -9.71 -7.30 2.94
C CYS A 63 -9.25 -6.60 4.21
N GLY A 64 -7.94 -6.35 4.26
CA GLY A 64 -7.33 -5.51 5.28
C GLY A 64 -6.51 -4.38 4.66
N VAL A 65 -6.33 -3.30 5.42
CA VAL A 65 -5.44 -2.17 5.09
C VAL A 65 -4.51 -1.90 6.26
N LEU A 66 -3.21 -2.02 6.02
CA LEU A 66 -2.15 -1.60 6.93
C LEU A 66 -1.63 -0.23 6.46
N ASP A 67 -1.94 0.81 7.23
CA ASP A 67 -1.48 2.17 6.96
C ASP A 67 -0.05 2.35 7.47
N ALA A 68 0.92 2.23 6.58
CA ALA A 68 2.34 2.42 6.88
C ALA A 68 2.81 3.87 6.67
N ASP A 69 1.93 4.78 6.22
CA ASP A 69 2.23 6.22 6.11
C ASP A 69 2.00 6.93 7.46
N ILE A 70 2.83 6.57 8.44
CA ILE A 70 2.72 7.04 9.84
C ILE A 70 2.74 8.57 9.96
N THR A 71 3.36 9.27 9.01
CA THR A 71 3.50 10.74 9.03
C THR A 71 2.32 11.48 8.42
N GLY A 72 1.52 10.83 7.60
CA GLY A 72 0.36 11.38 6.93
C GLY A 72 -0.79 10.38 6.83
N PRO A 73 -1.16 9.74 7.95
CA PRO A 73 -2.13 8.65 7.94
C PRO A 73 -3.51 9.17 7.52
N SER A 74 -4.15 8.46 6.59
CA SER A 74 -5.42 8.90 6.01
C SER A 74 -6.47 7.80 5.87
N ILE A 75 -6.07 6.54 6.05
CA ILE A 75 -6.94 5.39 5.80
C ILE A 75 -8.19 5.39 6.68
N PRO A 76 -8.12 5.51 8.03
CA PRO A 76 -9.33 5.48 8.86
C PRO A 76 -10.33 6.58 8.47
N LYS A 77 -9.84 7.81 8.24
CA LYS A 77 -10.66 8.94 7.82
C LYS A 77 -11.40 8.65 6.51
N THR A 78 -10.75 8.02 5.55
CA THR A 78 -11.33 7.67 4.24
C THR A 78 -12.53 6.71 4.37
N PHE A 79 -12.49 5.82 5.39
CA PHE A 79 -13.55 4.86 5.71
C PHE A 79 -14.52 5.35 6.80
N GLY A 80 -14.33 6.54 7.37
CA GLY A 80 -15.15 7.05 8.47
C GLY A 80 -14.98 6.25 9.76
N VAL A 81 -13.83 5.61 9.93
CA VAL A 81 -13.51 4.84 11.14
C VAL A 81 -12.78 5.74 12.14
N HIS A 82 -13.30 5.81 13.35
CA HIS A 82 -12.82 6.64 14.44
C HIS A 82 -12.68 5.84 15.73
N GLY A 83 -11.97 6.42 16.69
CA GLY A 83 -11.80 5.84 18.03
C GLY A 83 -10.52 5.06 18.17
N GLN A 84 -10.37 4.41 19.32
CA GLN A 84 -9.19 3.62 19.68
C GLN A 84 -9.40 2.14 19.42
N LEU A 85 -8.29 1.45 19.18
CA LEU A 85 -8.28 0.00 18.99
C LEU A 85 -8.51 -0.73 20.31
N GLU A 86 -9.12 -1.89 20.21
CA GLU A 86 -9.31 -2.81 21.34
C GLU A 86 -8.19 -3.86 21.34
N GLY A 87 -7.71 -4.21 22.53
CA GLY A 87 -6.78 -5.31 22.73
C GLY A 87 -7.52 -6.60 23.12
N CYS A 88 -6.93 -7.74 22.77
CA CYS A 88 -7.33 -9.05 23.25
C CYS A 88 -6.12 -9.82 23.84
N GLU A 89 -6.31 -11.05 24.31
CA GLU A 89 -5.21 -11.86 24.86
C GLU A 89 -4.14 -12.17 23.80
N GLU A 90 -4.54 -12.29 22.53
CA GLU A 90 -3.67 -12.61 21.42
C GLU A 90 -2.97 -11.38 20.80
N GLY A 91 -3.45 -10.16 21.06
CA GLY A 91 -2.86 -8.95 20.48
C GLY A 91 -3.85 -7.80 20.34
N ILE A 92 -3.73 -7.06 19.23
CA ILE A 92 -4.54 -5.89 18.90
C ILE A 92 -5.60 -6.31 17.87
N LEU A 93 -6.85 -6.01 18.13
CA LEU A 93 -7.91 -6.20 17.15
C LEU A 93 -7.87 -5.06 16.10
N PRO A 94 -7.88 -5.36 14.80
CA PRO A 94 -7.97 -4.33 13.78
C PRO A 94 -9.34 -3.64 13.84
N ALA A 95 -9.37 -2.34 13.60
CA ALA A 95 -10.64 -1.65 13.39
C ALA A 95 -11.32 -2.18 12.13
N ARG A 96 -12.64 -2.08 12.07
CA ARG A 96 -13.44 -2.53 10.93
C ARG A 96 -14.32 -1.39 10.41
N SER A 97 -14.36 -1.23 9.09
CA SER A 97 -15.32 -0.35 8.44
C SER A 97 -16.72 -0.97 8.43
N GLU A 98 -17.74 -0.20 8.01
CA GLU A 98 -19.11 -0.70 7.83
C GLU A 98 -19.18 -1.86 6.83
N GLY A 99 -18.39 -1.81 5.75
CA GLY A 99 -18.27 -2.87 4.74
C GLY A 99 -17.40 -4.06 5.16
N GLY A 100 -16.80 -4.02 6.35
CA GLY A 100 -16.01 -5.11 6.92
C GLY A 100 -14.51 -5.07 6.58
N VAL A 101 -14.00 -4.02 5.96
CA VAL A 101 -12.56 -3.86 5.74
C VAL A 101 -11.85 -3.68 7.07
N GLN A 102 -10.90 -4.58 7.36
CA GLN A 102 -10.07 -4.49 8.57
C GLN A 102 -8.97 -3.43 8.36
N MET A 103 -8.64 -2.67 9.40
CA MET A 103 -7.57 -1.68 9.25
C MET A 103 -6.81 -1.40 10.54
N ILE A 104 -5.54 -1.03 10.34
CA ILE A 104 -4.68 -0.49 11.38
C ILE A 104 -4.03 0.78 10.86
N SER A 105 -4.00 1.81 11.69
CA SER A 105 -3.29 3.08 11.44
C SER A 105 -2.86 3.68 12.75
N ILE A 106 -1.82 4.51 12.73
CA ILE A 106 -1.33 5.18 13.94
C ILE A 106 -2.41 6.07 14.57
N ASN A 107 -3.30 6.68 13.78
CA ASN A 107 -4.38 7.52 14.27
C ASN A 107 -5.37 6.76 15.17
N LEU A 108 -5.47 5.45 15.02
CA LEU A 108 -6.32 4.60 15.86
C LEU A 108 -5.62 4.14 17.16
N VAL A 109 -4.31 4.38 17.27
CA VAL A 109 -3.48 4.03 18.42
C VAL A 109 -3.24 5.27 19.31
N LEU A 110 -3.22 6.46 18.72
CA LEU A 110 -2.98 7.71 19.43
C LEU A 110 -4.17 8.08 20.33
N PRO A 111 -3.92 8.77 21.47
CA PRO A 111 -4.99 9.29 22.33
C PRO A 111 -5.97 10.22 21.61
N HIS A 112 -5.47 11.04 20.68
CA HIS A 112 -6.26 11.92 19.82
C HIS A 112 -5.79 11.76 18.37
N GLU A 113 -6.74 11.76 17.43
CA GLU A 113 -6.46 11.53 16.00
C GLU A 113 -5.59 12.63 15.36
N ASP A 114 -5.58 13.81 15.93
CA ASP A 114 -4.83 15.00 15.48
C ASP A 114 -3.50 15.19 16.23
N ASP A 115 -3.13 14.27 17.13
CA ASP A 115 -1.85 14.34 17.80
C ASP A 115 -0.69 14.16 16.79
N PRO A 116 0.29 15.07 16.79
CA PRO A 116 1.41 14.98 15.85
C PRO A 116 2.31 13.79 16.18
N VAL A 117 2.56 12.95 15.18
CA VAL A 117 3.53 11.86 15.29
C VAL A 117 4.93 12.39 15.07
N ILE A 118 5.70 12.61 16.15
CA ILE A 118 7.08 13.09 16.10
C ILE A 118 8.03 11.90 16.24
N TYR A 119 7.94 10.93 15.32
CA TYR A 119 8.80 9.74 15.34
C TYR A 119 9.94 9.89 14.34
N ARG A 120 11.10 9.35 14.72
CA ARG A 120 12.24 9.19 13.81
C ARG A 120 12.11 7.91 13.00
N GLY A 121 12.75 7.85 11.82
CA GLY A 121 12.65 6.72 10.90
C GLY A 121 12.69 5.32 11.53
N PRO A 122 13.63 5.00 12.46
CA PRO A 122 13.67 3.69 13.10
C PRO A 122 12.41 3.34 13.94
N ILE A 123 11.83 4.34 14.61
CA ILE A 123 10.59 4.13 15.40
C ILE A 123 9.41 3.89 14.46
N ILE A 124 9.31 4.65 13.36
CA ILE A 124 8.26 4.46 12.34
C ILE A 124 8.34 3.04 11.78
N ALA A 125 9.55 2.59 11.42
CA ALA A 125 9.78 1.26 10.90
C ALA A 125 9.38 0.16 11.89
N GLU A 126 9.65 0.36 13.17
CA GLU A 126 9.26 -0.59 14.23
C GLU A 126 7.75 -0.60 14.44
N THR A 127 7.10 0.56 14.41
CA THR A 127 5.63 0.65 14.49
C THR A 127 4.96 -0.13 13.36
N VAL A 128 5.46 -0.01 12.13
CA VAL A 128 4.90 -0.78 11.00
C VAL A 128 5.10 -2.29 11.16
N LYS A 129 6.23 -2.72 11.73
CA LYS A 129 6.43 -4.14 12.07
C LYS A 129 5.44 -4.62 13.12
N GLN A 130 5.18 -3.81 14.16
CA GLN A 130 4.18 -4.11 15.18
C GLN A 130 2.77 -4.20 14.60
N PHE A 131 2.41 -3.36 13.61
CA PHE A 131 1.14 -3.47 12.91
C PHE A 131 0.99 -4.81 12.16
N TRP A 132 2.09 -5.44 11.81
CA TRP A 132 2.09 -6.78 11.24
C TRP A 132 2.10 -7.88 12.30
N SER A 133 2.97 -7.76 13.33
CA SER A 133 3.22 -8.84 14.30
C SER A 133 2.22 -8.87 15.46
N ASP A 134 1.63 -7.73 15.83
CA ASP A 134 0.80 -7.62 17.05
C ASP A 134 -0.69 -7.56 16.73
N VAL A 135 -1.06 -7.25 15.46
CA VAL A 135 -2.47 -7.20 15.05
C VAL A 135 -2.98 -8.59 14.67
N VAL A 136 -4.14 -8.94 15.18
CA VAL A 136 -4.86 -10.19 14.90
C VAL A 136 -5.71 -10.00 13.64
N TRP A 137 -5.08 -10.15 12.46
CA TRP A 137 -5.77 -10.10 11.17
C TRP A 137 -6.65 -11.34 10.99
N ASP A 138 -7.96 -11.15 10.92
CA ASP A 138 -8.95 -12.23 10.94
C ASP A 138 -9.35 -12.65 9.52
N ASP A 139 -8.80 -13.78 9.06
CA ASP A 139 -9.04 -14.42 7.77
C ASP A 139 -9.05 -13.45 6.57
N VAL A 140 -7.96 -12.71 6.42
CA VAL A 140 -7.78 -11.71 5.36
C VAL A 140 -7.27 -12.37 4.07
N ASP A 141 -8.04 -12.26 2.98
CA ASP A 141 -7.60 -12.71 1.65
C ASP A 141 -6.51 -11.78 1.08
N PHE A 142 -6.73 -10.47 1.20
CA PHE A 142 -5.82 -9.44 0.68
C PHE A 142 -5.56 -8.35 1.73
N LEU A 143 -4.32 -8.24 2.17
CA LEU A 143 -3.85 -7.13 2.99
C LEU A 143 -3.14 -6.10 2.10
N PHE A 144 -3.72 -4.93 1.95
CA PHE A 144 -3.11 -3.81 1.26
C PHE A 144 -2.26 -3.00 2.23
N VAL A 145 -1.00 -2.74 1.88
CA VAL A 145 -0.09 -1.92 2.68
C VAL A 145 0.04 -0.56 2.01
N ASP A 146 -0.51 0.47 2.64
CA ASP A 146 -0.39 1.86 2.20
C ASP A 146 0.98 2.41 2.61
N MET A 147 1.91 2.45 1.67
CA MET A 147 3.31 2.79 1.92
C MET A 147 3.51 4.31 2.04
N PRO A 148 4.46 4.81 2.84
CA PRO A 148 4.82 6.22 2.76
C PRO A 148 5.38 6.56 1.37
N PRO A 149 5.26 7.83 0.93
CA PRO A 149 5.77 8.24 -0.38
C PRO A 149 7.30 8.16 -0.43
N GLY A 150 7.82 7.87 -1.62
CA GLY A 150 9.26 7.81 -1.88
C GLY A 150 9.87 6.42 -1.71
N THR A 151 11.21 6.39 -1.66
CA THR A 151 12.03 5.16 -1.60
C THR A 151 12.98 5.21 -0.40
N GLY A 152 12.52 5.77 0.72
CA GLY A 152 13.32 5.94 1.94
C GLY A 152 13.36 4.68 2.82
N ASP A 153 13.79 4.85 4.07
CA ASP A 153 14.04 3.76 5.01
C ASP A 153 12.77 2.97 5.37
N VAL A 154 11.61 3.63 5.47
CA VAL A 154 10.35 2.96 5.86
C VAL A 154 9.87 1.99 4.79
N PRO A 155 9.71 2.38 3.49
CA PRO A 155 9.42 1.43 2.42
C PRO A 155 10.40 0.24 2.38
N LEU A 156 11.70 0.52 2.53
CA LEU A 156 12.72 -0.52 2.55
C LEU A 156 12.51 -1.51 3.71
N THR A 157 12.23 -0.99 4.92
CA THR A 157 11.97 -1.82 6.10
C THR A 157 10.72 -2.67 5.92
N VAL A 158 9.63 -2.11 5.38
CA VAL A 158 8.40 -2.88 5.10
C VAL A 158 8.71 -4.04 4.15
N PHE A 159 9.41 -3.79 3.05
CA PHE A 159 9.78 -4.84 2.10
C PHE A 159 10.70 -5.91 2.68
N GLN A 160 11.57 -5.54 3.61
CA GLN A 160 12.44 -6.50 4.30
C GLN A 160 11.69 -7.30 5.37
N SER A 161 10.71 -6.71 6.02
CA SER A 161 10.07 -7.27 7.22
C SER A 161 8.75 -7.98 6.94
N LEU A 162 7.93 -7.49 6.00
CA LEU A 162 6.63 -8.08 5.66
C LEU A 162 6.76 -9.06 4.47
N PRO A 163 5.95 -10.12 4.41
CA PRO A 163 5.93 -11.08 3.29
C PRO A 163 5.14 -10.52 2.10
N VAL A 164 5.62 -9.42 1.50
CA VAL A 164 4.94 -8.74 0.38
C VAL A 164 4.98 -9.64 -0.86
N ASP A 165 3.81 -10.00 -1.39
CA ASP A 165 3.62 -10.84 -2.58
C ASP A 165 3.77 -10.05 -3.89
N GLY A 166 3.55 -8.73 -3.84
CA GLY A 166 3.73 -7.85 -4.99
C GLY A 166 3.44 -6.39 -4.66
N ILE A 167 3.84 -5.50 -5.56
CA ILE A 167 3.56 -4.07 -5.42
C ILE A 167 2.82 -3.50 -6.62
N ILE A 168 1.96 -2.52 -6.35
CA ILE A 168 1.35 -1.63 -7.35
C ILE A 168 2.01 -0.27 -7.25
N VAL A 169 2.53 0.24 -8.36
CA VAL A 169 3.15 1.57 -8.42
C VAL A 169 2.11 2.60 -8.83
N VAL A 170 1.91 3.63 -7.99
CA VAL A 170 0.97 4.73 -8.26
C VAL A 170 1.73 5.95 -8.74
N THR A 171 1.26 6.55 -9.82
CA THR A 171 1.79 7.78 -10.38
C THR A 171 0.68 8.71 -10.87
N SER A 172 1.03 9.87 -11.39
CA SER A 172 0.12 10.85 -12.01
C SER A 172 0.78 11.45 -13.27
N PRO A 173 0.04 11.96 -14.26
CA PRO A 173 0.59 12.55 -15.50
C PRO A 173 1.36 13.84 -15.19
N GLN A 174 2.59 13.75 -14.74
CA GLN A 174 3.46 14.88 -14.46
C GLN A 174 4.88 14.52 -14.89
N ASP A 175 5.70 15.53 -15.14
CA ASP A 175 7.13 15.35 -15.40
C ASP A 175 7.76 14.48 -14.29
N LEU A 176 8.72 13.62 -14.63
CA LEU A 176 9.43 12.70 -13.74
C LEU A 176 8.78 11.31 -13.51
N VAL A 177 7.67 10.97 -14.18
CA VAL A 177 7.03 9.63 -14.04
C VAL A 177 8.06 8.52 -14.27
N SER A 178 8.88 8.61 -15.31
CA SER A 178 9.91 7.61 -15.62
C SER A 178 10.93 7.42 -14.49
N MET A 179 11.38 8.52 -13.86
CA MET A 179 12.31 8.45 -12.74
C MET A 179 11.65 7.82 -11.49
N ILE A 180 10.40 8.18 -11.22
CA ILE A 180 9.63 7.70 -10.07
C ILE A 180 9.39 6.20 -10.18
N VAL A 181 8.84 5.76 -11.31
CA VAL A 181 8.60 4.35 -11.60
C VAL A 181 9.91 3.58 -11.56
N GLY A 182 10.97 4.12 -12.18
CA GLY A 182 12.29 3.49 -12.20
C GLY A 182 12.88 3.25 -10.81
N LYS A 183 12.71 4.18 -9.88
CA LYS A 183 13.16 4.00 -8.48
C LYS A 183 12.36 2.89 -7.78
N ALA A 184 11.04 2.89 -7.92
CA ALA A 184 10.17 1.87 -7.33
C ALA A 184 10.50 0.47 -7.88
N VAL A 185 10.66 0.34 -9.20
CA VAL A 185 11.03 -0.92 -9.86
C VAL A 185 12.41 -1.42 -9.42
N LYS A 186 13.40 -0.54 -9.32
CA LYS A 186 14.74 -0.91 -8.84
C LYS A 186 14.70 -1.40 -7.40
N MET A 187 13.98 -0.71 -6.54
CA MET A 187 13.81 -1.10 -5.14
C MET A 187 13.14 -2.47 -5.03
N ALA A 188 12.04 -2.70 -5.75
CA ALA A 188 11.33 -3.97 -5.76
C ALA A 188 12.23 -5.13 -6.26
N LYS A 189 13.01 -4.90 -7.34
CA LYS A 189 13.97 -5.88 -7.86
C LYS A 189 15.06 -6.21 -6.83
N MET A 190 15.59 -5.23 -6.11
CA MET A 190 16.58 -5.48 -5.06
C MET A 190 16.03 -6.32 -3.91
N MET A 191 14.72 -6.26 -3.66
CA MET A 191 14.02 -7.01 -2.61
C MET A 191 13.39 -8.31 -3.12
N ASN A 192 13.55 -8.66 -4.39
CA ASN A 192 12.90 -9.80 -5.05
C ASN A 192 11.37 -9.78 -4.93
N ILE A 193 10.77 -8.59 -4.97
CA ILE A 193 9.31 -8.41 -4.90
C ILE A 193 8.79 -8.14 -6.32
N PRO A 194 7.76 -8.87 -6.79
CA PRO A 194 7.16 -8.61 -8.09
C PRO A 194 6.49 -7.24 -8.15
N VAL A 195 6.69 -6.53 -9.28
CA VAL A 195 5.90 -5.35 -9.60
C VAL A 195 4.70 -5.80 -10.42
N LEU A 196 3.50 -5.73 -9.85
CA LEU A 196 2.26 -6.19 -10.49
C LEU A 196 1.87 -5.30 -11.65
N GLY A 197 2.20 -4.01 -11.58
CA GLY A 197 1.99 -3.03 -12.63
C GLY A 197 1.88 -1.61 -12.10
N ILE A 198 1.46 -0.71 -12.99
CA ILE A 198 1.40 0.72 -12.74
C ILE A 198 -0.04 1.18 -12.83
N VAL A 199 -0.47 2.04 -11.88
CA VAL A 199 -1.73 2.78 -11.94
C VAL A 199 -1.41 4.26 -12.08
N GLU A 200 -1.89 4.89 -13.14
CA GLU A 200 -1.84 6.33 -13.30
C GLU A 200 -3.14 6.93 -12.77
N ASN A 201 -3.06 7.65 -11.66
CA ASN A 201 -4.19 8.40 -11.12
C ASN A 201 -4.18 9.82 -11.66
N TYR A 202 -5.36 10.47 -11.70
CA TYR A 202 -5.54 11.81 -12.24
C TYR A 202 -5.16 11.92 -13.73
N SER A 203 -5.33 10.83 -14.50
CA SER A 203 -4.98 10.76 -15.91
C SER A 203 -5.74 11.79 -16.76
N TYR A 204 -6.99 12.02 -16.45
CA TYR A 204 -7.85 12.96 -17.15
C TYR A 204 -9.04 13.40 -16.29
N LEU A 205 -9.68 14.49 -16.71
CA LEU A 205 -10.99 14.91 -16.24
C LEU A 205 -12.00 14.70 -17.36
N ALA A 206 -13.07 13.95 -17.10
CA ALA A 206 -14.18 13.86 -18.04
C ALA A 206 -15.04 15.12 -17.94
N CYS A 207 -15.24 15.84 -19.06
CA CYS A 207 -16.12 17.01 -19.10
C CYS A 207 -17.56 16.59 -18.72
N PRO A 208 -18.19 17.21 -17.74
CA PRO A 208 -19.53 16.83 -17.29
C PRO A 208 -20.61 17.03 -18.37
N ASP A 209 -20.40 17.94 -19.34
CA ASP A 209 -21.39 18.27 -20.36
C ASP A 209 -21.29 17.37 -21.60
N CYS A 210 -20.07 17.02 -22.05
CA CYS A 210 -19.88 16.30 -23.31
C CYS A 210 -19.03 15.04 -23.20
N GLY A 211 -18.54 14.68 -22.01
CA GLY A 211 -17.72 13.48 -21.79
C GLY A 211 -16.29 13.55 -22.36
N LYS A 212 -15.89 14.66 -23.03
CA LYS A 212 -14.54 14.79 -23.54
C LYS A 212 -13.50 14.72 -22.44
N HIS A 213 -12.45 13.91 -22.65
CA HIS A 213 -11.33 13.84 -21.73
C HIS A 213 -10.42 15.08 -21.85
N ILE A 214 -10.11 15.68 -20.74
CA ILE A 214 -9.26 16.85 -20.59
C ILE A 214 -8.02 16.44 -19.81
N SER A 215 -6.85 16.55 -20.40
CA SER A 215 -5.57 16.26 -19.78
C SER A 215 -5.14 17.46 -18.91
N VAL A 216 -5.61 17.48 -17.64
CA VAL A 216 -5.40 18.60 -16.72
C VAL A 216 -3.90 18.80 -16.40
N PHE A 217 -3.15 17.72 -16.35
CA PHE A 217 -1.71 17.72 -16.00
C PHE A 217 -0.80 17.48 -17.23
N GLY A 218 -1.30 17.70 -18.43
CA GLY A 218 -0.59 17.41 -19.67
C GLY A 218 -0.86 16.01 -20.22
N GLU A 219 -0.16 15.64 -21.28
CA GLU A 219 -0.29 14.32 -21.90
C GLU A 219 0.37 13.25 -21.06
N SER A 220 -0.27 12.08 -20.99
CA SER A 220 0.26 10.94 -20.28
C SER A 220 1.33 10.22 -21.09
N HIS A 221 2.49 9.97 -20.49
CA HIS A 221 3.57 9.15 -21.06
C HIS A 221 3.69 7.79 -20.37
N ILE A 222 2.67 7.39 -19.61
CA ILE A 222 2.73 6.18 -18.78
C ILE A 222 2.91 4.90 -19.62
N ASP A 223 2.33 4.84 -20.82
CA ASP A 223 2.44 3.66 -21.70
C ASP A 223 3.89 3.46 -22.17
N GLU A 224 4.60 4.55 -22.52
CA GLU A 224 6.01 4.51 -22.89
C GLU A 224 6.90 4.07 -21.71
N VAL A 225 6.61 4.61 -20.52
CA VAL A 225 7.32 4.25 -19.29
C VAL A 225 7.07 2.80 -18.91
N ALA A 226 5.82 2.34 -18.98
CA ALA A 226 5.44 0.97 -18.70
C ALA A 226 6.13 -0.01 -19.67
N ALA A 227 6.12 0.30 -20.95
CA ALA A 227 6.82 -0.49 -21.98
C ALA A 227 8.34 -0.57 -21.73
N HIS A 228 8.97 0.55 -21.31
CA HIS A 228 10.40 0.58 -20.99
C HIS A 228 10.78 -0.35 -19.85
N TYR A 229 9.90 -0.52 -18.84
CA TYR A 229 10.13 -1.40 -17.71
C TYR A 229 9.48 -2.77 -17.84
N GLU A 230 8.84 -3.07 -18.99
CA GLU A 230 8.11 -4.32 -19.24
C GLU A 230 7.00 -4.57 -18.21
N LEU A 231 6.30 -3.51 -17.83
CA LEU A 231 5.22 -3.56 -16.83
C LEU A 231 3.86 -3.26 -17.46
N PRO A 232 2.78 -3.88 -17.00
CA PRO A 232 1.44 -3.52 -17.45
C PRO A 232 0.97 -2.20 -16.81
N VAL A 233 0.24 -1.38 -17.59
CA VAL A 233 -0.60 -0.31 -17.07
C VAL A 233 -1.91 -0.95 -16.63
N LEU A 234 -2.14 -0.99 -15.31
CA LEU A 234 -3.31 -1.65 -14.72
C LEU A 234 -4.58 -0.79 -14.79
N ALA A 235 -4.40 0.53 -14.68
CA ALA A 235 -5.49 1.49 -14.78
C ALA A 235 -4.97 2.90 -15.10
N LYS A 236 -5.81 3.68 -15.80
CA LYS A 236 -5.70 5.14 -15.93
C LYS A 236 -6.96 5.75 -15.34
N LEU A 237 -6.85 6.27 -14.09
CA LEU A 237 -8.00 6.72 -13.33
C LEU A 237 -8.31 8.19 -13.58
N PRO A 238 -9.59 8.56 -13.70
CA PRO A 238 -10.00 9.94 -13.86
C PRO A 238 -9.83 10.76 -12.57
N ILE A 239 -9.84 12.08 -12.72
CA ILE A 239 -10.15 13.00 -11.64
C ILE A 239 -11.64 12.92 -11.40
N ASP A 240 -12.06 12.44 -10.23
CA ASP A 240 -13.47 12.32 -9.85
C ASP A 240 -13.78 13.14 -8.59
N PRO A 241 -14.41 14.33 -8.74
CA PRO A 241 -14.79 15.17 -7.59
C PRO A 241 -15.81 14.50 -6.66
N LYS A 242 -16.66 13.58 -7.17
CA LYS A 242 -17.65 12.88 -6.35
C LYS A 242 -16.96 11.85 -5.45
N LEU A 243 -16.00 11.13 -6.00
CA LEU A 243 -15.17 10.20 -5.22
C LEU A 243 -14.37 10.96 -4.16
N ALA A 244 -13.76 12.10 -4.52
CA ALA A 244 -13.03 12.93 -3.56
C ALA A 244 -13.94 13.41 -2.42
N ALA A 245 -15.14 13.90 -2.73
CA ALA A 245 -16.12 14.31 -1.73
C ALA A 245 -16.58 13.16 -0.82
N ALA A 246 -16.73 11.95 -1.35
CA ALA A 246 -17.08 10.77 -0.56
C ALA A 246 -15.93 10.39 0.40
N VAL A 247 -14.69 10.46 -0.06
CA VAL A 247 -13.48 10.23 0.76
C VAL A 247 -13.37 11.26 1.89
N ASP A 248 -13.55 12.53 1.57
CA ASP A 248 -13.51 13.61 2.59
C ASP A 248 -14.60 13.45 3.65
N ALA A 249 -15.74 12.87 3.26
CA ALA A 249 -16.86 12.56 4.16
C ALA A 249 -16.72 11.22 4.90
N GLY A 250 -15.61 10.47 4.72
CA GLY A 250 -15.41 9.15 5.32
C GLY A 250 -16.33 8.06 4.76
N ARG A 251 -16.77 8.17 3.51
CA ARG A 251 -17.78 7.30 2.90
C ARG A 251 -17.33 6.69 1.58
N ILE A 252 -16.05 6.28 1.50
CA ILE A 252 -15.53 5.65 0.29
C ILE A 252 -16.30 4.38 -0.10
N GLU A 253 -16.83 3.67 0.88
CA GLU A 253 -17.60 2.44 0.67
C GLU A 253 -18.94 2.67 -0.02
N ASP A 254 -19.49 3.90 0.02
CA ASP A 254 -20.70 4.27 -0.71
C ASP A 254 -20.40 4.77 -2.13
N ALA A 255 -19.15 5.14 -2.40
CA ALA A 255 -18.78 5.73 -3.68
C ALA A 255 -18.83 4.73 -4.84
N LYS A 256 -19.25 5.18 -6.01
CA LYS A 256 -19.03 4.42 -7.25
C LYS A 256 -17.54 4.46 -7.58
N LEU A 257 -16.89 3.28 -7.61
CA LEU A 257 -15.51 3.16 -8.06
C LEU A 257 -15.42 3.33 -9.59
N PRO A 258 -14.31 3.89 -10.10
CA PRO A 258 -14.07 3.98 -11.55
C PRO A 258 -14.03 2.59 -12.19
N ASP A 259 -14.67 2.43 -13.35
CA ASP A 259 -14.71 1.16 -14.09
C ASP A 259 -13.31 0.74 -14.56
N GLU A 260 -12.42 1.73 -14.79
CA GLU A 260 -11.01 1.58 -15.14
C GLU A 260 -10.18 0.82 -14.08
N LEU A 261 -10.63 0.82 -12.83
CA LEU A 261 -9.97 0.08 -11.74
C LEU A 261 -10.01 -1.45 -11.95
N SER A 262 -10.91 -1.93 -12.81
CA SER A 262 -11.14 -3.37 -13.03
C SER A 262 -9.88 -4.14 -13.42
N GLY A 263 -8.95 -3.53 -14.16
CA GLY A 263 -7.66 -4.15 -14.52
C GLY A 263 -6.79 -4.44 -13.30
N ALA A 264 -6.67 -3.46 -12.39
CA ALA A 264 -5.92 -3.62 -11.15
C ALA A 264 -6.56 -4.67 -10.23
N LEU A 265 -7.90 -4.65 -10.09
CA LEU A 265 -8.62 -5.66 -9.28
C LEU A 265 -8.41 -7.08 -9.82
N LYS A 266 -8.50 -7.30 -11.14
CA LYS A 266 -8.26 -8.61 -11.75
C LYS A 266 -6.83 -9.10 -11.55
N THR A 267 -5.84 -8.21 -11.64
CA THR A 267 -4.44 -8.57 -11.42
C THR A 267 -4.21 -9.05 -9.99
N VAL A 268 -4.77 -8.36 -9.01
CA VAL A 268 -4.67 -8.77 -7.59
C VAL A 268 -5.43 -10.06 -7.33
N GLU A 269 -6.65 -10.21 -7.87
CA GLU A 269 -7.46 -11.43 -7.77
C GLU A 269 -6.72 -12.66 -8.28
N GLY A 270 -5.95 -12.51 -9.35
CA GLY A 270 -5.13 -13.59 -9.93
C GLY A 270 -3.95 -14.06 -9.08
N LEU A 271 -3.71 -13.48 -7.90
CA LEU A 271 -2.67 -13.91 -6.96
C LEU A 271 -3.15 -15.02 -6.00
N LEU A 272 -4.46 -15.20 -5.82
CA LEU A 272 -5.05 -16.29 -5.04
C LEU A 272 -5.08 -17.59 -5.84
#